data_9c89ca1985899500c344d6d924b4a85a
#
_entry.id   9c89ca1985899500c344d6d924b4a85a
#
_cell.length_a   1.000
_cell.length_b   1.000
_cell.length_c   1.000
_cell.angle_alpha   90.00
_cell.angle_beta   90.00
_cell.angle_gamma   90.00
#
_symmetry.space_group_name_H-M   'P 1'
#
loop_
_entity.id
_entity.type
_entity.pdbx_description
1 polymer ?
#
loop_
_entity_poly.entity_id
_entity_poly.type
_entity_poly.pdbx_seq_one_letter_code
_entity_poly.pdbx_strand_id
1 'polypeptide(L)'
;RLTLLDIVDTPISPELIPADENGNIKQKTEDLVGPYELHDFFLYHFLRFGSHPSKIYFLAQKAFAGIYDNATVKKWLYTFCRRFFQQQFKRSCLPDGPKVGSVSLSPRGDWRMPSDAVSRLWLEEIERINI
;
A
#
# COMPACT_ATOMS: atom_id res chain seq x y z
N ARG A 1 0.12 26.98 -11.94
CA ARG A 1 0.78 26.51 -10.69
C ARG A 1 -0.23 26.16 -9.60
N LEU A 2 -1.19 27.05 -9.30
CA LEU A 2 -2.23 26.82 -8.26
C LEU A 2 -3.05 25.55 -8.58
N THR A 3 -3.53 25.39 -9.79
CA THR A 3 -4.31 24.20 -10.22
C THR A 3 -3.56 22.88 -10.01
N LEU A 4 -2.24 22.87 -10.23
CA LEU A 4 -1.45 21.67 -9.99
C LEU A 4 -1.30 21.35 -8.49
N LEU A 5 -1.22 22.36 -7.64
CA LEU A 5 -1.19 22.18 -6.19
C LEU A 5 -2.54 21.68 -5.69
N ASP A 6 -3.64 22.23 -6.20
CA ASP A 6 -5.00 21.77 -5.87
C ASP A 6 -5.19 20.28 -6.22
N ILE A 7 -4.64 19.84 -7.36
CA ILE A 7 -4.68 18.42 -7.76
C ILE A 7 -3.86 17.54 -6.80
N VAL A 8 -2.66 18.01 -6.41
CA VAL A 8 -1.80 17.27 -5.47
C VAL A 8 -2.44 17.16 -4.08
N ASP A 9 -3.10 18.23 -3.64
CA ASP A 9 -3.73 18.32 -2.32
C ASP A 9 -5.12 17.64 -2.27
N THR A 10 -5.67 17.21 -3.43
CA THR A 10 -6.96 16.53 -3.46
C THR A 10 -6.85 15.13 -2.86
N PRO A 11 -7.63 14.80 -1.80
CA PRO A 11 -7.60 13.48 -1.19
C PRO A 11 -8.03 12.40 -2.18
N ILE A 12 -7.27 11.29 -2.22
CA ILE A 12 -7.65 10.13 -3.03
C ILE A 12 -8.83 9.43 -2.37
N SER A 13 -9.92 9.30 -3.12
CA SER A 13 -11.14 8.64 -2.69
C SER A 13 -11.70 7.73 -3.78
N PRO A 14 -12.52 6.71 -3.43
CA PRO A 14 -13.24 5.92 -4.42
C PRO A 14 -14.26 6.79 -5.15
N GLU A 15 -14.07 7.00 -6.46
CA GLU A 15 -14.94 7.87 -7.28
C GLU A 15 -16.41 7.43 -7.34
N LEU A 16 -16.68 6.14 -7.11
CA LEU A 16 -18.03 5.57 -7.17
C LEU A 16 -18.81 5.65 -5.85
N ILE A 17 -18.20 6.18 -4.79
CA ILE A 17 -18.92 6.42 -3.53
C ILE A 17 -19.48 7.85 -3.56
N PRO A 18 -20.82 8.01 -3.49
CA PRO A 18 -21.43 9.33 -3.46
C PRO A 18 -20.90 10.18 -2.30
N ALA A 19 -20.70 11.45 -2.53
CA ALA A 19 -20.42 12.42 -1.48
C ALA A 19 -21.54 12.45 -0.43
N ASP A 20 -21.27 13.01 0.74
CA ASP A 20 -22.29 13.27 1.74
C ASP A 20 -23.26 14.39 1.28
N GLU A 21 -24.30 14.65 2.08
CA GLU A 21 -25.29 15.69 1.78
C GLU A 21 -24.69 17.11 1.64
N ASN A 22 -23.46 17.32 2.15
CA ASN A 22 -22.73 18.56 2.06
C ASN A 22 -21.68 18.58 0.94
N GLY A 23 -21.62 17.55 0.11
CA GLY A 23 -20.66 17.43 -0.98
C GLY A 23 -19.25 16.98 -0.56
N ASN A 24 -19.05 16.54 0.69
CA ASN A 24 -17.75 16.11 1.18
C ASN A 24 -17.45 14.64 0.84
N ILE A 25 -16.18 14.32 0.70
CA ILE A 25 -15.70 12.96 0.48
C ILE A 25 -15.96 12.11 1.74
N LYS A 26 -16.87 11.14 1.62
CA LYS A 26 -17.25 10.23 2.71
C LYS A 26 -16.14 9.30 3.17
N GLN A 27 -15.27 8.88 2.25
CA GLN A 27 -14.26 7.87 2.52
C GLN A 27 -12.93 8.25 1.87
N LYS A 28 -11.90 8.38 2.67
CA LYS A 28 -10.53 8.53 2.19
C LYS A 28 -9.87 7.17 2.04
N THR A 29 -9.06 7.00 1.00
CA THR A 29 -8.36 5.73 0.77
C THR A 29 -7.39 5.42 1.92
N GLU A 30 -6.76 6.42 2.50
CA GLU A 30 -5.86 6.26 3.66
C GLU A 30 -6.53 5.65 4.90
N ASP A 31 -7.84 5.87 5.08
CA ASP A 31 -8.58 5.25 6.20
C ASP A 31 -8.61 3.72 6.07
N LEU A 32 -8.48 3.20 4.85
CA LEU A 32 -8.51 1.78 4.53
C LEU A 32 -7.15 1.12 4.41
N VAL A 33 -6.16 1.83 3.90
CA VAL A 33 -4.83 1.28 3.60
C VAL A 33 -3.76 1.75 4.56
N GLY A 34 -4.03 2.80 5.32
CA GLY A 34 -3.08 3.48 6.19
C GLY A 34 -2.37 4.66 5.53
N PRO A 35 -1.54 5.36 6.28
CA PRO A 35 -0.77 6.49 5.77
C PRO A 35 0.05 6.10 4.55
N TYR A 36 -0.03 6.91 3.50
CA TYR A 36 0.66 6.61 2.23
C TYR A 36 2.17 6.50 2.39
N GLU A 37 2.77 7.27 3.27
CA GLU A 37 4.22 7.20 3.51
C GLU A 37 4.66 5.84 4.06
N LEU A 38 3.86 5.20 4.94
CA LEU A 38 4.11 3.83 5.37
C LEU A 38 3.91 2.84 4.23
N HIS A 39 2.86 3.03 3.45
CA HIS A 39 2.52 2.18 2.32
C HIS A 39 3.62 2.21 1.25
N ASP A 40 4.10 3.39 0.90
CA ASP A 40 5.19 3.58 -0.07
C ASP A 40 6.50 2.98 0.43
N PHE A 41 6.81 3.15 1.72
CA PHE A 41 7.97 2.54 2.35
C PHE A 41 7.93 1.01 2.26
N PHE A 42 6.79 0.39 2.60
CA PHE A 42 6.63 -1.06 2.52
C PHE A 42 6.76 -1.54 1.07
N LEU A 43 6.09 -0.86 0.15
CA LEU A 43 6.12 -1.18 -1.27
C LEU A 43 7.55 -1.09 -1.84
N TYR A 44 8.29 -0.03 -1.50
CA TYR A 44 9.66 0.16 -1.94
C TYR A 44 10.58 -0.98 -1.49
N HIS A 45 10.56 -1.31 -0.20
CA HIS A 45 11.40 -2.37 0.34
C HIS A 45 11.00 -3.75 -0.15
N PHE A 46 9.71 -3.97 -0.37
CA PHE A 46 9.20 -5.19 -0.93
C PHE A 46 9.64 -5.40 -2.38
N LEU A 47 9.37 -4.40 -3.24
CA LEU A 47 9.60 -4.53 -4.68
C LEU A 47 11.08 -4.42 -5.06
N ARG A 48 11.81 -3.49 -4.45
CA ARG A 48 13.20 -3.23 -4.82
C ARG A 48 14.17 -4.24 -4.25
N PHE A 49 13.92 -4.73 -3.05
CA PHE A 49 14.87 -5.57 -2.32
C PHE A 49 14.34 -6.97 -2.02
N GLY A 50 13.09 -7.27 -2.32
CA GLY A 50 12.48 -8.55 -1.96
C GLY A 50 12.51 -8.81 -0.45
N SER A 51 12.43 -7.75 0.34
CA SER A 51 12.56 -7.86 1.80
C SER A 51 11.37 -8.60 2.40
N HIS A 52 11.63 -9.52 3.31
CA HIS A 52 10.61 -10.19 4.10
C HIS A 52 9.90 -9.22 5.06
N PRO A 53 8.65 -9.50 5.46
CA PRO A 53 7.87 -8.63 6.33
C PRO A 53 8.56 -8.25 7.64
N SER A 54 9.22 -9.17 8.31
CA SER A 54 9.98 -8.90 9.54
C SER A 54 11.09 -7.88 9.34
N LYS A 55 11.81 -7.95 8.21
CA LYS A 55 12.83 -6.97 7.87
C LYS A 55 12.22 -5.61 7.54
N ILE A 56 11.12 -5.58 6.80
CA ILE A 56 10.40 -4.34 6.47
C ILE A 56 9.93 -3.66 7.76
N TYR A 57 9.35 -4.42 8.68
CA TYR A 57 8.94 -3.93 9.99
C TYR A 57 10.10 -3.30 10.77
N PHE A 58 11.23 -4.02 10.90
CA PHE A 58 12.42 -3.53 11.59
C PHE A 58 12.93 -2.20 10.99
N LEU A 59 12.98 -2.11 9.66
CA LEU A 59 13.41 -0.90 8.98
C LEU A 59 12.42 0.26 9.19
N ALA A 60 11.12 -0.02 9.13
CA ALA A 60 10.07 0.97 9.35
C ALA A 60 10.09 1.52 10.78
N GLN A 61 10.32 0.67 11.80
CA GLN A 61 10.49 1.13 13.18
C GLN A 61 11.61 2.17 13.33
N LYS A 62 12.68 2.01 12.56
CA LYS A 62 13.82 2.97 12.57
C LYS A 62 13.52 4.23 11.79
N ALA A 63 12.93 4.08 10.60
CA ALA A 63 12.64 5.19 9.71
C ALA A 63 11.57 6.13 10.27
N PHE A 64 10.56 5.59 10.95
CA PHE A 64 9.42 6.32 11.49
C PHE A 64 9.42 6.45 13.01
N ALA A 65 10.60 6.30 13.64
CA ALA A 65 10.74 6.47 15.08
C ALA A 65 10.25 7.87 15.51
N GLY A 66 9.34 7.90 16.48
CA GLY A 66 8.73 9.16 16.97
C GLY A 66 7.57 9.69 16.12
N ILE A 67 7.28 9.09 14.94
CA ILE A 67 6.12 9.44 14.09
C ILE A 67 5.01 8.43 14.31
N TYR A 68 5.32 7.14 14.23
CA TYR A 68 4.38 6.05 14.46
C TYR A 68 4.87 5.10 15.54
N ASP A 69 3.95 4.61 16.35
CA ASP A 69 4.25 3.54 17.29
C ASP A 69 4.39 2.17 16.59
N ASN A 70 5.01 1.24 17.28
CA ASN A 70 5.29 -0.09 16.76
C ASN A 70 4.02 -0.88 16.39
N ALA A 71 2.94 -0.69 17.16
CA ALA A 71 1.66 -1.36 16.91
C ALA A 71 1.01 -0.83 15.63
N THR A 72 1.07 0.47 15.40
CA THR A 72 0.58 1.12 14.16
C THR A 72 1.35 0.64 12.95
N VAL A 73 2.69 0.60 13.01
CA VAL A 73 3.51 0.08 11.91
C VAL A 73 3.16 -1.38 11.61
N LYS A 74 3.05 -2.23 12.64
CA LYS A 74 2.69 -3.65 12.49
C LYS A 74 1.31 -3.82 11.84
N LYS A 75 0.30 -3.07 12.33
CA LYS A 75 -1.07 -3.07 11.80
C LYS A 75 -1.11 -2.77 10.31
N TRP A 76 -0.42 -1.71 9.89
CA TRP A 76 -0.44 -1.29 8.49
C TRP A 76 0.40 -2.18 7.59
N LEU A 77 1.50 -2.75 8.08
CA LEU A 77 2.26 -3.77 7.35
C LEU A 77 1.42 -5.03 7.11
N TYR A 78 0.68 -5.49 8.12
CA TYR A 78 -0.26 -6.60 7.99
C TYR A 78 -1.33 -6.30 6.91
N THR A 79 -1.93 -5.12 6.99
CA THR A 79 -2.92 -4.66 6.00
C THR A 79 -2.34 -4.59 4.61
N PHE A 80 -1.13 -4.04 4.46
CA PHE A 80 -0.40 -4.00 3.19
C PHE A 80 -0.19 -5.40 2.61
N CYS A 81 0.41 -6.32 3.35
CA CYS A 81 0.69 -7.67 2.86
C CYS A 81 -0.59 -8.40 2.48
N ARG A 82 -1.63 -8.36 3.31
CA ARG A 82 -2.92 -8.97 3.02
C ARG A 82 -3.51 -8.44 1.72
N ARG A 83 -3.59 -7.12 1.58
CA ARG A 83 -4.19 -6.47 0.40
C ARG A 83 -3.34 -6.64 -0.86
N PHE A 84 -2.04 -6.67 -0.74
CA PHE A 84 -1.15 -6.85 -1.88
C PHE A 84 -1.47 -8.14 -2.65
N PHE A 85 -1.68 -9.23 -1.95
CA PHE A 85 -2.07 -10.51 -2.56
C PHE A 85 -3.56 -10.52 -2.97
N GLN A 86 -4.46 -10.16 -2.07
CA GLN A 86 -5.91 -10.20 -2.32
C GLN A 86 -6.36 -9.30 -3.49
N GLN A 87 -5.63 -8.23 -3.77
CA GLN A 87 -5.96 -7.28 -4.84
C GLN A 87 -5.18 -7.54 -6.14
N GLN A 88 -4.51 -8.68 -6.27
CA GLN A 88 -3.78 -9.05 -7.50
C GLN A 88 -4.69 -9.04 -8.73
N PHE A 89 -5.93 -9.49 -8.61
CA PHE A 89 -6.89 -9.49 -9.72
C PHE A 89 -7.12 -8.08 -10.30
N LYS A 90 -7.11 -7.04 -9.47
CA LYS A 90 -7.25 -5.65 -9.92
C LYS A 90 -6.06 -5.23 -10.79
N ARG A 91 -4.84 -5.64 -10.41
CA ARG A 91 -3.65 -5.37 -11.23
C ARG A 91 -3.69 -6.10 -12.56
N SER A 92 -4.26 -7.30 -12.58
CA SER A 92 -4.45 -8.08 -13.81
C SER A 92 -5.42 -7.42 -14.80
N CYS A 93 -6.35 -6.61 -14.32
CA CYS A 93 -7.35 -5.89 -15.12
C CYS A 93 -6.89 -4.50 -15.59
N LEU A 94 -5.72 -4.02 -15.15
CA LEU A 94 -5.21 -2.70 -15.55
C LEU A 94 -4.91 -2.67 -17.05
N PRO A 95 -5.26 -1.58 -17.75
CA PRO A 95 -4.84 -1.39 -19.15
C PRO A 95 -3.33 -1.20 -19.24
N ASP A 96 -2.80 -1.31 -20.45
CA ASP A 96 -1.41 -0.98 -20.72
C ASP A 96 -1.18 0.52 -20.48
N GLY A 97 -0.05 0.83 -19.89
CA GLY A 97 0.31 2.19 -19.55
C GLY A 97 1.82 2.38 -19.40
N PRO A 98 2.28 3.62 -19.31
CA PRO A 98 3.70 3.90 -19.14
C PRO A 98 4.21 3.41 -17.80
N LYS A 99 5.44 2.91 -17.81
CA LYS A 99 6.17 2.57 -16.60
C LYS A 99 6.74 3.83 -15.96
N VAL A 100 6.26 4.17 -14.76
CA VAL A 100 6.71 5.39 -14.06
C VAL A 100 7.93 5.12 -13.19
N GLY A 101 7.96 4.02 -12.44
CA GLY A 101 9.05 3.63 -11.58
C GLY A 101 9.99 2.60 -12.22
N SER A 102 11.00 2.18 -11.47
CA SER A 102 11.94 1.13 -11.91
C SER A 102 11.33 -0.27 -11.94
N VAL A 103 10.25 -0.51 -11.18
CA VAL A 103 9.50 -1.78 -11.14
C VAL A 103 8.03 -1.49 -11.36
N SER A 104 7.43 -2.16 -12.34
CA SER A 104 5.99 -2.10 -12.62
C SER A 104 5.26 -3.17 -11.82
N LEU A 105 4.11 -2.80 -11.25
CA LEU A 105 3.20 -3.75 -10.59
C LEU A 105 2.31 -4.52 -11.57
N SER A 106 2.40 -4.23 -12.86
CA SER A 106 1.62 -4.94 -13.88
C SER A 106 2.09 -6.37 -14.05
N PRO A 107 1.17 -7.37 -14.06
CA PRO A 107 1.50 -8.76 -14.37
C PRO A 107 2.00 -8.95 -15.81
N ARG A 108 1.72 -8.03 -16.70
CA ARG A 108 2.24 -8.01 -18.07
C ARG A 108 3.65 -7.44 -18.17
N GLY A 109 4.10 -6.77 -17.10
CA GLY A 109 5.44 -6.23 -16.98
C GLY A 109 6.32 -7.01 -16.00
N ASP A 110 6.73 -6.34 -14.92
CA ASP A 110 7.73 -6.86 -13.99
C ASP A 110 7.15 -7.78 -12.90
N TRP A 111 5.88 -7.60 -12.50
CA TRP A 111 5.30 -8.32 -11.37
C TRP A 111 4.37 -9.47 -11.82
N ARG A 112 4.98 -10.56 -12.22
CA ARG A 112 4.27 -11.78 -12.65
C ARG A 112 3.99 -12.68 -11.46
N MET A 113 2.79 -12.57 -10.92
CA MET A 113 2.32 -13.36 -9.78
C MET A 113 0.96 -13.98 -10.11
N PRO A 114 0.70 -15.26 -9.74
CA PRO A 114 -0.62 -15.86 -9.89
C PRO A 114 -1.69 -15.05 -9.17
N SER A 115 -2.89 -14.92 -9.78
CA SER A 115 -3.99 -14.14 -9.20
C SER A 115 -4.56 -14.76 -7.92
N ASP A 116 -4.35 -16.06 -7.72
CA ASP A 116 -4.77 -16.85 -6.57
C ASP A 116 -3.67 -17.04 -5.51
N ALA A 117 -2.52 -16.37 -5.67
CA ALA A 117 -1.47 -16.38 -4.67
C ALA A 117 -1.99 -15.85 -3.32
N VAL A 118 -1.63 -16.55 -2.24
CA VAL A 118 -2.11 -16.24 -0.89
C VAL A 118 -1.02 -15.63 -0.02
N SER A 119 -1.43 -14.73 0.87
CA SER A 119 -0.55 -14.00 1.80
C SER A 119 -0.19 -14.76 3.09
N ARG A 120 -0.68 -15.98 3.27
CA ARG A 120 -0.69 -16.68 4.57
C ARG A 120 0.66 -16.66 5.27
N LEU A 121 1.73 -17.10 4.60
CA LEU A 121 3.06 -17.18 5.21
C LEU A 121 3.58 -15.82 5.67
N TRP A 122 3.26 -14.77 4.94
CA TRP A 122 3.66 -13.40 5.26
C TRP A 122 2.90 -12.85 6.47
N LEU A 123 1.61 -13.14 6.55
CA LEU A 123 0.79 -12.72 7.68
C LEU A 123 1.20 -13.46 8.96
N GLU A 124 1.46 -14.77 8.88
CA GLU A 124 1.99 -15.55 10.01
C GLU A 124 3.35 -15.01 10.50
N GLU A 125 4.23 -14.59 9.58
CA GLU A 125 5.51 -13.96 9.96
C GLU A 125 5.28 -12.65 10.73
N ILE A 126 4.37 -11.78 10.25
CA ILE A 126 4.04 -10.52 10.93
C ILE A 126 3.41 -10.76 12.31
N GLU A 127 2.53 -11.74 12.42
CA GLU A 127 1.88 -12.09 13.69
C GLU A 127 2.89 -12.47 14.76
N ARG A 128 3.95 -13.17 14.40
CA ARG A 128 5.05 -13.60 15.30
C ARG A 128 5.98 -12.47 15.74
N ILE A 129 5.89 -11.29 15.15
CA ILE A 129 6.69 -10.14 15.56
C ILE A 129 6.22 -9.69 16.96
N ASN A 130 7.11 -9.72 17.93
CA ASN A 130 6.86 -9.13 19.26
C ASN A 130 6.98 -7.60 19.17
N ILE A 131 6.03 -6.90 19.80
CA ILE A 131 6.00 -5.42 19.83
C ILE A 131 6.70 -4.94 21.10
#